data_14a269f514d02166514d1dedab90a47f
#
_entry.id   14a269f514d02166514d1dedab90a47f
#
_cell.length_a   1.000
_cell.length_b   1.000
_cell.length_c   1.000
_cell.angle_alpha   90.00
_cell.angle_beta   90.00
_cell.angle_gamma   90.00
#
_symmetry.space_group_name_H-M   'P 1'
#
loop_
_entity.id
_entity.type
_entity.pdbx_description
1 polymer ?
#
loop_
_entity_poly.entity_id
_entity_poly.type
_entity_poly.pdbx_seq_one_letter_code
_entity_poly.pdbx_strand_id
1 'polypeptide(L)'
;MKKTMLGLVLTALAVPLLAQQPAKPAGPPRIQTLIITGQQMGHDWKAVTPELRKVLEATGLFEVRIVEEFRGAGPETLAPYQLVVLNYQDRRPDQRWGERADKALLDFVSAGKGVVVFHFAVAGFNGWEEYEKLSGCNWRPNQGHHSAAHDFVVDIRDFEHPITKGMKKTLPQPDAFVRANENACSRIMSFE
;
A
#
# COMPACT_ATOMS: atom_id res chain seq x y z
N MET A 1 45.40 48.28 -59.14
CA MET A 1 44.26 47.42 -58.68
C MET A 1 44.80 46.34 -57.76
N LYS A 2 44.64 46.51 -56.42
CA LYS A 2 45.13 45.55 -55.38
C LYS A 2 43.93 44.69 -54.98
N LYS A 3 44.00 43.39 -55.19
CA LYS A 3 42.97 42.40 -54.73
C LYS A 3 43.36 41.97 -53.35
N THR A 4 42.52 42.29 -52.34
CA THR A 4 42.65 41.83 -50.98
C THR A 4 41.91 40.50 -50.85
N MET A 5 42.60 39.40 -50.58
CA MET A 5 42.01 38.11 -50.24
C MET A 5 41.65 38.13 -48.76
N LEU A 6 40.37 37.95 -48.46
CA LEU A 6 39.84 37.82 -47.11
C LEU A 6 39.85 36.31 -46.76
N GLY A 7 40.76 35.89 -45.89
CA GLY A 7 40.83 34.54 -45.40
C GLY A 7 39.78 34.27 -44.31
N LEU A 8 38.92 33.28 -44.55
CA LEU A 8 37.94 32.84 -43.58
C LEU A 8 38.58 31.83 -42.63
N VAL A 9 38.78 32.17 -41.36
CA VAL A 9 39.26 31.25 -40.33
C VAL A 9 38.05 30.57 -39.71
N LEU A 10 37.88 29.26 -40.00
CA LEU A 10 36.91 28.40 -39.33
C LEU A 10 37.50 27.90 -37.99
N THR A 11 37.03 28.42 -36.89
CA THR A 11 37.31 27.89 -35.56
C THR A 11 36.36 26.76 -35.28
N ALA A 12 36.87 25.52 -35.27
CA ALA A 12 36.12 24.35 -34.84
C ALA A 12 36.01 24.34 -33.30
N LEU A 13 34.78 24.57 -32.80
CA LEU A 13 34.45 24.37 -31.40
C LEU A 13 34.38 22.87 -31.08
N ALA A 14 35.37 22.37 -30.38
CA ALA A 14 35.35 21.00 -29.83
C ALA A 14 34.38 20.96 -28.63
N VAL A 15 33.23 20.34 -28.82
CA VAL A 15 32.27 20.04 -27.74
C VAL A 15 32.82 18.86 -26.98
N PRO A 16 33.08 18.96 -25.64
CA PRO A 16 33.53 17.82 -24.87
C PRO A 16 32.41 16.77 -24.84
N LEU A 17 32.74 15.57 -25.31
CA LEU A 17 31.87 14.40 -25.18
C LEU A 17 31.86 14.02 -23.69
N LEU A 18 30.81 14.44 -22.97
CA LEU A 18 30.58 13.99 -21.59
C LEU A 18 30.37 12.47 -21.64
N ALA A 19 31.37 11.74 -21.21
CA ALA A 19 31.26 10.28 -21.03
C ALA A 19 30.08 9.99 -20.08
N GLN A 20 29.01 9.43 -20.62
CA GLN A 20 27.90 8.92 -19.80
C GLN A 20 28.45 7.82 -18.91
N GLN A 21 28.41 8.04 -17.60
CA GLN A 21 28.72 6.99 -16.65
C GLN A 21 27.78 5.80 -16.91
N PRO A 22 28.28 4.56 -16.95
CA PRO A 22 27.43 3.40 -17.12
C PRO A 22 26.37 3.41 -16.02
N ALA A 23 25.09 3.28 -16.41
CA ALA A 23 24.00 3.20 -15.48
C ALA A 23 24.26 2.06 -14.48
N LYS A 24 24.13 2.35 -13.19
CA LYS A 24 24.24 1.33 -12.14
C LYS A 24 23.30 0.17 -12.49
N PRO A 25 23.74 -1.09 -12.43
CA PRO A 25 22.87 -2.23 -12.73
C PRO A 25 21.57 -2.11 -11.95
N ALA A 26 20.44 -2.18 -12.65
CA ALA A 26 19.12 -2.20 -12.01
C ALA A 26 19.08 -3.41 -11.07
N GLY A 27 18.74 -3.19 -9.79
CA GLY A 27 18.50 -4.27 -8.84
C GLY A 27 17.34 -5.17 -9.32
N PRO A 28 17.05 -6.27 -8.62
CA PRO A 28 15.91 -7.12 -8.96
C PRO A 28 14.62 -6.30 -9.02
N PRO A 29 13.66 -6.68 -9.89
CA PRO A 29 12.40 -5.95 -10.01
C PRO A 29 11.69 -5.91 -8.66
N ARG A 30 11.26 -4.72 -8.26
CA ARG A 30 10.53 -4.50 -6.99
C ARG A 30 9.04 -4.58 -7.24
N ILE A 31 8.31 -5.02 -6.23
CA ILE A 31 6.85 -5.04 -6.21
C ILE A 31 6.36 -3.59 -6.12
N GLN A 32 5.73 -3.11 -7.19
CA GLN A 32 5.14 -1.78 -7.21
C GLN A 32 3.93 -1.77 -6.30
N THR A 33 3.98 -0.95 -5.25
CA THR A 33 3.00 -0.94 -4.17
C THR A 33 2.37 0.43 -4.03
N LEU A 34 1.04 0.47 -3.93
CA LEU A 34 0.29 1.68 -3.62
C LEU A 34 -0.29 1.59 -2.21
N ILE A 35 0.05 2.53 -1.34
CA ILE A 35 -0.67 2.73 -0.08
C ILE A 35 -1.78 3.74 -0.33
N ILE A 36 -3.02 3.32 -0.18
CA ILE A 36 -4.19 4.20 -0.16
C ILE A 36 -4.47 4.52 1.30
N THR A 37 -4.41 5.80 1.67
CA THR A 37 -4.52 6.24 3.06
C THR A 37 -5.47 7.42 3.21
N GLY A 38 -5.88 7.69 4.45
CA GLY A 38 -6.72 8.85 4.76
C GLY A 38 -7.98 8.51 5.55
N GLN A 39 -8.72 9.56 5.93
CA GLN A 39 -10.04 9.54 6.56
C GLN A 39 -10.17 8.68 7.84
N GLN A 40 -9.09 8.27 8.45
CA GLN A 40 -9.15 7.45 9.67
C GLN A 40 -9.56 8.29 10.87
N MET A 41 -10.76 8.05 11.35
CA MET A 41 -11.24 8.66 12.58
C MET A 41 -10.66 7.91 13.80
N GLY A 42 -9.93 8.63 14.64
CA GLY A 42 -9.36 8.08 15.88
C GLY A 42 -8.00 7.42 15.73
N HIS A 43 -7.41 7.42 14.53
CA HIS A 43 -6.06 6.94 14.27
C HIS A 43 -5.24 7.99 13.54
N ASP A 44 -3.98 8.15 13.94
CA ASP A 44 -3.06 9.05 13.27
C ASP A 44 -2.49 8.37 12.00
N TRP A 45 -3.30 8.32 10.94
CA TRP A 45 -2.88 7.76 9.67
C TRP A 45 -1.73 8.53 9.04
N LYS A 46 -1.56 9.82 9.37
CA LYS A 46 -0.46 10.65 8.86
C LYS A 46 0.89 10.21 9.45
N ALA A 47 0.91 9.83 10.72
CA ALA A 47 2.10 9.25 11.34
C ALA A 47 2.33 7.79 10.92
N VAL A 48 1.27 7.00 10.81
CA VAL A 48 1.36 5.56 10.50
C VAL A 48 1.78 5.31 9.04
N THR A 49 1.28 6.07 8.08
CA THR A 49 1.55 5.83 6.65
C THR A 49 3.03 5.86 6.28
N PRO A 50 3.82 6.86 6.73
CA PRO A 50 5.27 6.86 6.48
C PRO A 50 6.00 5.66 7.07
N GLU A 51 5.59 5.18 8.24
CA GLU A 51 6.20 4.00 8.86
C GLU A 51 5.85 2.72 8.11
N LEU A 52 4.63 2.56 7.61
CA LEU A 52 4.27 1.46 6.71
C LEU A 52 5.14 1.43 5.46
N ARG A 53 5.33 2.59 4.83
CA ARG A 53 6.22 2.72 3.67
C ARG A 53 7.63 2.30 4.03
N LYS A 54 8.18 2.82 5.13
CA LYS A 54 9.53 2.52 5.60
C LYS A 54 9.74 1.03 5.86
N VAL A 55 8.78 0.37 6.52
CA VAL A 55 8.82 -1.07 6.79
C VAL A 55 8.86 -1.87 5.49
N LEU A 56 8.02 -1.54 4.53
CA LEU A 56 7.98 -2.23 3.23
C LEU A 56 9.28 -2.00 2.44
N GLU A 57 9.73 -0.76 2.31
CA GLU A 57 10.93 -0.40 1.53
C GLU A 57 12.23 -0.95 2.17
N ALA A 58 12.28 -1.08 3.50
CA ALA A 58 13.43 -1.64 4.21
C ALA A 58 13.74 -3.10 3.83
N THR A 59 12.77 -3.84 3.32
CA THR A 59 12.99 -5.20 2.82
C THR A 59 13.75 -5.24 1.49
N GLY A 60 13.82 -4.12 0.78
CA GLY A 60 14.36 -4.04 -0.59
C GLY A 60 13.46 -4.65 -1.68
N LEU A 61 12.32 -5.25 -1.31
CA LEU A 61 11.41 -5.95 -2.22
C LEU A 61 10.33 -5.04 -2.80
N PHE A 62 10.00 -3.93 -2.13
CA PHE A 62 8.90 -3.06 -2.52
C PHE A 62 9.37 -1.70 -2.98
N GLU A 63 8.65 -1.12 -3.92
CA GLU A 63 8.70 0.30 -4.27
C GLU A 63 7.33 0.90 -4.00
N VAL A 64 7.26 1.88 -3.07
CA VAL A 64 6.01 2.32 -2.48
C VAL A 64 5.64 3.73 -2.93
N ARG A 65 4.41 3.88 -3.41
CA ARG A 65 3.73 5.17 -3.62
C ARG A 65 2.59 5.32 -2.62
N ILE A 66 2.25 6.54 -2.29
CA ILE A 66 1.19 6.88 -1.34
C ILE A 66 0.19 7.79 -2.06
N VAL A 67 -1.09 7.54 -1.84
CA VAL A 67 -2.18 8.41 -2.26
C VAL A 67 -3.15 8.61 -1.10
N GLU A 68 -3.52 9.88 -0.87
CA GLU A 68 -4.47 10.25 0.20
C GLU A 68 -5.90 10.42 -0.33
N GLU A 69 -6.07 10.57 -1.62
CA GLU A 69 -7.37 10.69 -2.27
C GLU A 69 -7.48 9.71 -3.43
N PHE A 70 -8.44 8.80 -3.32
CA PHE A 70 -8.66 7.75 -4.32
C PHE A 70 -9.97 7.94 -5.10
N ARG A 71 -10.80 8.91 -4.72
CA ARG A 71 -12.00 9.28 -5.48
C ARG A 71 -11.62 9.73 -6.87
N GLY A 72 -12.38 9.27 -7.86
CA GLY A 72 -12.09 9.52 -9.27
C GLY A 72 -10.97 8.66 -9.88
N ALA A 73 -10.28 7.85 -9.09
CA ALA A 73 -9.34 6.86 -9.61
C ALA A 73 -10.03 5.85 -10.53
N GLY A 74 -9.24 5.18 -11.34
CA GLY A 74 -9.73 4.16 -12.26
C GLY A 74 -8.70 3.06 -12.48
N PRO A 75 -8.96 2.12 -13.41
CA PRO A 75 -8.05 1.02 -13.72
C PRO A 75 -6.64 1.49 -14.06
N GLU A 76 -6.51 2.62 -14.76
CA GLU A 76 -5.22 3.22 -15.13
C GLU A 76 -4.40 3.65 -13.91
N THR A 77 -5.07 4.07 -12.82
CA THR A 77 -4.41 4.44 -11.56
C THR A 77 -3.75 3.23 -10.92
N LEU A 78 -4.42 2.07 -10.97
CA LEU A 78 -3.94 0.83 -10.37
C LEU A 78 -3.06 -0.02 -11.30
N ALA A 79 -3.06 0.26 -12.61
CA ALA A 79 -2.35 -0.54 -13.60
C ALA A 79 -0.87 -0.79 -13.28
N PRO A 80 -0.08 0.20 -12.80
CA PRO A 80 1.33 0.01 -12.50
C PRO A 80 1.61 -0.91 -11.30
N TYR A 81 0.64 -1.14 -10.43
CA TYR A 81 0.88 -1.77 -9.13
C TYR A 81 0.55 -3.27 -9.13
N GLN A 82 1.24 -4.01 -8.28
CA GLN A 82 1.01 -5.42 -7.96
C GLN A 82 0.40 -5.60 -6.58
N LEU A 83 0.55 -4.60 -5.71
CA LEU A 83 0.06 -4.61 -4.34
C LEU A 83 -0.62 -3.29 -4.00
N VAL A 84 -1.77 -3.37 -3.35
CA VAL A 84 -2.43 -2.25 -2.69
C VAL A 84 -2.44 -2.49 -1.18
N VAL A 85 -2.05 -1.50 -0.40
CA VAL A 85 -2.18 -1.51 1.06
C VAL A 85 -3.21 -0.46 1.44
N LEU A 86 -4.31 -0.90 2.03
CA LEU A 86 -5.39 -0.03 2.49
C LEU A 86 -5.11 0.38 3.94
N ASN A 87 -4.69 1.62 4.13
CA ASN A 87 -4.61 2.32 5.42
C ASN A 87 -5.65 3.45 5.43
N TYR A 88 -6.85 3.12 4.99
CA TYR A 88 -7.95 4.07 4.75
C TYR A 88 -9.19 3.62 5.49
N GLN A 89 -9.88 4.58 6.08
CA GLN A 89 -11.16 4.31 6.71
C GLN A 89 -12.13 5.48 6.48
N ASP A 90 -13.22 5.21 5.80
CA ASP A 90 -14.40 6.04 5.87
C ASP A 90 -15.57 5.21 6.40
N ARG A 91 -16.16 5.65 7.51
CA ARG A 91 -17.25 4.95 8.18
C ARG A 91 -18.62 5.37 7.71
N ARG A 92 -18.69 6.47 6.97
CA ARG A 92 -19.98 6.99 6.51
C ARG A 92 -20.50 6.11 5.38
N PRO A 93 -21.75 5.68 5.41
CA PRO A 93 -22.30 4.76 4.40
C PRO A 93 -22.25 5.31 2.97
N ASP A 94 -22.27 6.64 2.85
CA ASP A 94 -22.29 7.36 1.58
C ASP A 94 -20.90 7.81 1.10
N GLN A 95 -19.83 7.46 1.83
CA GLN A 95 -18.47 7.95 1.58
C GLN A 95 -17.58 6.91 0.92
N ARG A 96 -18.12 6.25 -0.09
CA ARG A 96 -17.33 5.41 -0.99
C ARG A 96 -16.50 6.29 -1.93
N TRP A 97 -15.50 5.71 -2.55
CA TRP A 97 -14.67 6.42 -3.55
C TRP A 97 -15.43 6.73 -4.85
N GLY A 98 -16.58 6.10 -5.06
CA GLY A 98 -17.39 6.16 -6.25
C GLY A 98 -17.21 4.95 -7.15
N GLU A 99 -18.22 4.67 -7.96
CA GLU A 99 -18.36 3.44 -8.75
C GLU A 99 -17.12 3.06 -9.54
N ARG A 100 -16.48 4.05 -10.18
CA ARG A 100 -15.28 3.83 -11.00
C ARG A 100 -14.09 3.35 -10.17
N ALA A 101 -13.83 3.99 -9.03
CA ALA A 101 -12.71 3.66 -8.17
C ALA A 101 -12.96 2.35 -7.40
N ASP A 102 -14.19 2.15 -6.95
CA ASP A 102 -14.63 0.93 -6.28
C ASP A 102 -14.46 -0.27 -7.22
N LYS A 103 -14.96 -0.14 -8.46
CA LYS A 103 -14.80 -1.18 -9.49
C LYS A 103 -13.32 -1.43 -9.82
N ALA A 104 -12.51 -0.39 -9.89
CA ALA A 104 -11.09 -0.54 -10.17
C ALA A 104 -10.37 -1.39 -9.10
N LEU A 105 -10.72 -1.23 -7.81
CA LEU A 105 -10.19 -2.06 -6.75
C LEU A 105 -10.64 -3.53 -6.87
N LEU A 106 -11.91 -3.76 -7.15
CA LEU A 106 -12.44 -5.12 -7.30
C LEU A 106 -11.82 -5.83 -8.51
N ASP A 107 -11.71 -5.15 -9.64
CA ASP A 107 -11.06 -5.68 -10.84
C ASP A 107 -9.57 -5.99 -10.59
N PHE A 108 -8.88 -5.14 -9.81
CA PHE A 108 -7.49 -5.34 -9.41
C PHE A 108 -7.32 -6.66 -8.64
N VAL A 109 -8.18 -6.91 -7.67
CA VAL A 109 -8.17 -8.17 -6.90
C VAL A 109 -8.54 -9.36 -7.77
N SER A 110 -9.58 -9.22 -8.59
CA SER A 110 -10.03 -10.27 -9.50
C SER A 110 -8.98 -10.66 -10.53
N ALA A 111 -8.06 -9.74 -10.85
CA ALA A 111 -6.90 -10.01 -11.69
C ALA A 111 -5.74 -10.73 -10.95
N GLY A 112 -5.96 -11.17 -9.71
CA GLY A 112 -4.98 -11.89 -8.90
C GLY A 112 -3.89 -11.00 -8.28
N LYS A 113 -4.10 -9.69 -8.23
CA LYS A 113 -3.16 -8.76 -7.58
C LYS A 113 -3.43 -8.68 -6.06
N GLY A 114 -2.40 -8.37 -5.28
CA GLY A 114 -2.46 -8.41 -3.83
C GLY A 114 -3.15 -7.20 -3.20
N VAL A 115 -3.95 -7.43 -2.16
CA VAL A 115 -4.48 -6.38 -1.29
C VAL A 115 -4.20 -6.71 0.16
N VAL A 116 -3.70 -5.75 0.91
CA VAL A 116 -3.57 -5.80 2.37
C VAL A 116 -4.54 -4.79 2.97
N VAL A 117 -5.48 -5.27 3.75
CA VAL A 117 -6.38 -4.43 4.56
C VAL A 117 -5.73 -4.22 5.92
N PHE A 118 -5.15 -3.03 6.12
CA PHE A 118 -4.35 -2.77 7.30
C PHE A 118 -5.18 -2.21 8.44
N HIS A 119 -5.11 -2.89 9.58
CA HIS A 119 -5.64 -2.45 10.88
C HIS A 119 -7.09 -1.92 10.75
N PHE A 120 -7.29 -0.65 10.98
CA PHE A 120 -8.62 -0.05 11.04
C PHE A 120 -9.34 0.06 9.67
N ALA A 121 -8.67 -0.23 8.59
CA ALA A 121 -9.31 -0.31 7.27
C ALA A 121 -10.43 -1.35 7.23
N VAL A 122 -10.40 -2.39 8.08
CA VAL A 122 -11.51 -3.35 8.26
C VAL A 122 -12.84 -2.70 8.69
N ALA A 123 -12.79 -1.49 9.24
CA ALA A 123 -13.99 -0.73 9.63
C ALA A 123 -14.47 0.23 8.53
N GLY A 124 -13.77 0.30 7.41
CA GLY A 124 -14.16 1.14 6.27
C GLY A 124 -15.37 0.60 5.52
N PHE A 125 -15.96 1.47 4.69
CA PHE A 125 -16.96 1.14 3.67
C PHE A 125 -18.14 0.30 4.18
N ASN A 126 -18.71 0.71 5.30
CA ASN A 126 -19.88 0.05 5.89
C ASN A 126 -21.03 -0.09 4.87
N GLY A 127 -21.53 -1.34 4.69
CA GLY A 127 -22.58 -1.66 3.73
C GLY A 127 -22.11 -1.88 2.29
N TRP A 128 -20.80 -1.97 2.06
CA TRP A 128 -20.25 -2.41 0.76
C TRP A 128 -19.91 -3.90 0.83
N GLU A 129 -20.84 -4.75 0.41
CA GLU A 129 -20.73 -6.21 0.54
C GLU A 129 -19.47 -6.79 -0.14
N GLU A 130 -19.09 -6.27 -1.31
CA GLU A 130 -17.90 -6.73 -2.02
C GLU A 130 -16.63 -6.42 -1.25
N TYR A 131 -16.55 -5.27 -0.59
CA TYR A 131 -15.44 -4.95 0.29
C TYR A 131 -15.41 -5.85 1.52
N GLU A 132 -16.57 -6.18 2.07
CA GLU A 132 -16.68 -7.11 3.21
C GLU A 132 -16.17 -8.51 2.87
N LYS A 133 -16.46 -8.97 1.65
CA LYS A 133 -15.91 -10.22 1.13
C LYS A 133 -14.40 -10.15 0.89
N LEU A 134 -13.94 -9.03 0.31
CA LEU A 134 -12.52 -8.79 0.03
C LEU A 134 -11.69 -8.73 1.32
N SER A 135 -12.16 -8.03 2.33
CA SER A 135 -11.42 -7.87 3.59
C SER A 135 -11.47 -9.11 4.48
N GLY A 136 -12.44 -10.00 4.26
CA GLY A 136 -12.62 -11.24 4.98
C GLY A 136 -13.01 -11.09 6.46
N CYS A 137 -12.83 -9.90 7.01
CA CYS A 137 -13.09 -9.57 8.40
C CYS A 137 -13.45 -8.09 8.50
N ASN A 138 -14.57 -7.78 9.13
CA ASN A 138 -15.08 -6.42 9.16
C ASN A 138 -15.49 -6.00 10.57
N TRP A 139 -15.03 -4.81 10.96
CA TRP A 139 -15.55 -4.15 12.14
C TRP A 139 -16.84 -3.39 11.77
N ARG A 140 -17.93 -3.71 12.48
CA ARG A 140 -19.23 -3.07 12.24
C ARG A 140 -19.81 -2.51 13.54
N PRO A 141 -20.61 -1.45 13.47
CA PRO A 141 -21.30 -0.92 14.65
C PRO A 141 -22.09 -2.01 15.37
N ASN A 142 -21.98 -2.04 16.69
CA ASN A 142 -22.68 -2.99 17.58
C ASN A 142 -22.29 -4.48 17.40
N GLN A 143 -21.23 -4.79 16.65
CA GLN A 143 -20.74 -6.16 16.43
C GLN A 143 -19.38 -6.44 17.10
N GLY A 144 -18.97 -5.59 18.01
CA GLY A 144 -17.75 -5.76 18.77
C GLY A 144 -17.36 -4.49 19.53
N HIS A 145 -16.34 -4.61 20.35
CA HIS A 145 -15.76 -3.50 21.09
C HIS A 145 -14.25 -3.76 21.28
N HIS A 146 -13.52 -2.74 21.63
CA HIS A 146 -12.14 -2.87 22.12
C HIS A 146 -12.09 -2.63 23.63
N SER A 147 -11.13 -3.26 24.28
CA SER A 147 -10.78 -2.95 25.68
C SER A 147 -10.00 -1.63 25.76
N ALA A 148 -9.72 -1.17 26.98
CA ALA A 148 -8.69 -0.17 27.20
C ALA A 148 -7.34 -0.71 26.68
N ALA A 149 -6.43 0.20 26.32
CA ALA A 149 -5.09 -0.18 25.86
C ALA A 149 -4.36 -1.00 26.95
N HIS A 150 -3.81 -2.13 26.57
CA HIS A 150 -3.02 -3.02 27.42
C HIS A 150 -2.15 -3.92 26.56
N ASP A 151 -1.10 -4.47 27.18
CA ASP A 151 -0.26 -5.47 26.53
C ASP A 151 -1.04 -6.76 26.32
N PHE A 152 -0.88 -7.38 25.18
CA PHE A 152 -1.42 -8.70 24.89
C PHE A 152 -0.45 -9.55 24.08
N VAL A 153 -0.73 -10.84 24.02
CA VAL A 153 0.07 -11.82 23.30
C VAL A 153 -0.66 -12.21 22.02
N VAL A 154 0.03 -12.13 20.88
CA VAL A 154 -0.43 -12.70 19.63
C VAL A 154 0.10 -14.13 19.53
N ASP A 155 -0.80 -15.10 19.46
CA ASP A 155 -0.49 -16.51 19.34
C ASP A 155 -0.62 -16.96 17.88
N ILE A 156 0.50 -17.36 17.28
CA ILE A 156 0.52 -17.87 15.91
C ILE A 156 -0.03 -19.30 15.91
N ARG A 157 -1.11 -19.52 15.18
CA ARG A 157 -1.80 -20.82 15.14
C ARG A 157 -1.33 -21.73 14.00
N ASP A 158 -0.98 -21.15 12.88
CA ASP A 158 -0.49 -21.89 11.72
C ASP A 158 0.95 -21.43 11.39
N PHE A 159 1.91 -22.33 11.55
CA PHE A 159 3.33 -22.08 11.30
C PHE A 159 3.75 -22.43 9.86
N GLU A 160 2.92 -23.15 9.15
CA GLU A 160 3.21 -23.54 7.76
C GLU A 160 2.63 -22.54 6.75
N HIS A 161 1.71 -21.67 7.20
CA HIS A 161 1.16 -20.63 6.35
C HIS A 161 2.27 -19.69 5.84
N PRO A 162 2.32 -19.34 4.55
CA PRO A 162 3.38 -18.52 3.98
C PRO A 162 3.64 -17.18 4.70
N ILE A 163 2.61 -16.56 5.27
CA ILE A 163 2.73 -15.29 6.00
C ILE A 163 3.38 -15.48 7.38
N THR A 164 3.09 -16.59 8.05
CA THR A 164 3.51 -16.83 9.45
C THR A 164 4.70 -17.76 9.57
N LYS A 165 5.09 -18.38 8.48
CA LYS A 165 6.27 -19.28 8.43
C LYS A 165 7.53 -18.56 8.88
N GLY A 166 8.20 -19.12 9.89
CA GLY A 166 9.40 -18.53 10.48
C GLY A 166 9.14 -17.46 11.56
N MET A 167 7.90 -17.10 11.83
CA MET A 167 7.57 -16.25 12.97
C MET A 167 7.75 -16.99 14.29
N LYS A 168 8.00 -16.24 15.38
CA LYS A 168 7.98 -16.80 16.74
C LYS A 168 6.56 -17.21 17.10
N LYS A 169 6.42 -18.26 17.91
CA LYS A 169 5.11 -18.77 18.34
C LYS A 169 4.24 -17.70 19.01
N THR A 170 4.87 -16.86 19.81
CA THR A 170 4.20 -15.78 20.51
C THR A 170 4.94 -14.48 20.30
N LEU A 171 4.20 -13.41 20.04
CA LEU A 171 4.72 -12.07 19.86
C LEU A 171 4.11 -11.18 20.95
N PRO A 172 4.92 -10.57 21.84
CA PRO A 172 4.44 -9.54 22.74
C PRO A 172 4.07 -8.29 21.91
N GLN A 173 2.92 -7.72 22.19
CA GLN A 173 2.47 -6.48 21.58
C GLN A 173 2.29 -5.44 22.68
N PRO A 174 3.23 -4.52 22.89
CA PRO A 174 3.01 -3.35 23.72
C PRO A 174 2.00 -2.42 23.03
N ASP A 175 1.12 -1.83 23.78
CA ASP A 175 0.12 -0.84 23.34
C ASP A 175 -0.91 -1.35 22.30
N ALA A 176 -1.23 -2.60 22.35
CA ALA A 176 -2.11 -3.14 21.34
C ALA A 176 -3.58 -2.92 21.62
N PHE A 177 -4.19 -2.36 20.66
CA PHE A 177 -5.63 -2.28 20.47
C PHE A 177 -6.17 -3.61 19.98
N VAL A 178 -7.32 -3.97 20.50
CA VAL A 178 -8.25 -4.93 19.94
C VAL A 178 -8.36 -6.23 20.73
N ARG A 179 -9.36 -6.28 21.58
CA ARG A 179 -10.20 -7.48 21.60
C ARG A 179 -11.30 -7.29 20.55
N ALA A 180 -11.12 -7.86 19.40
CA ALA A 180 -12.27 -8.21 18.60
C ALA A 180 -13.13 -9.18 19.42
N ASN A 181 -14.42 -9.00 19.37
CA ASN A 181 -15.34 -10.03 19.86
C ASN A 181 -14.92 -11.36 19.22
N GLU A 182 -14.86 -12.43 20.00
CA GLU A 182 -14.40 -13.77 19.59
C GLU A 182 -15.05 -14.28 18.28
N ASN A 183 -16.12 -13.67 17.85
CA ASN A 183 -16.85 -13.98 16.62
C ASN A 183 -16.49 -13.11 15.42
N ALA A 184 -15.76 -11.99 15.56
CA ALA A 184 -15.64 -11.03 14.49
C ALA A 184 -14.33 -11.12 13.68
N CYS A 185 -13.21 -11.61 14.23
CA CYS A 185 -11.93 -11.61 13.53
C CYS A 185 -10.94 -12.70 13.95
N SER A 186 -11.39 -13.82 14.46
CA SER A 186 -10.51 -14.94 14.83
C SER A 186 -10.15 -15.87 13.67
N ARG A 187 -10.60 -15.56 12.47
CA ARG A 187 -10.20 -16.30 11.26
C ARG A 187 -9.22 -15.47 10.46
N ILE A 188 -7.93 -15.74 10.60
CA ILE A 188 -7.04 -15.64 9.44
C ILE A 188 -7.57 -16.74 8.52
N MET A 189 -8.31 -16.35 7.49
CA MET A 189 -8.87 -17.30 6.57
C MET A 189 -7.73 -17.93 5.78
N SER A 190 -7.56 -19.23 5.93
CA SER A 190 -6.91 -20.05 4.93
C SER A 190 -7.85 -20.04 3.72
N PHE A 191 -7.43 -19.47 2.62
CA PHE A 191 -8.04 -19.66 1.34
C PHE A 191 -7.55 -21.03 0.84
N GLU A 192 -8.46 -21.98 0.72
CA GLU A 192 -8.29 -23.17 -0.12
C GLU A 192 -8.47 -22.79 -1.59
#